data_94e9543f55ced426e992f56fde13a6cf
#
_entry.id   94e9543f55ced426e992f56fde13a6cf
#
_cell.length_a   1.000
_cell.length_b   1.000
_cell.length_c   1.000
_cell.angle_alpha   90.00
_cell.angle_beta   90.00
_cell.angle_gamma   90.00
#
_symmetry.space_group_name_H-M   'P 1'
#
loop_
_entity.id
_entity.type
_entity.pdbx_description
1 polymer ?
#
loop_
_entity_poly.entity_id
_entity_poly.type
_entity_poly.pdbx_seq_one_letter_code
_entity_poly.pdbx_strand_id
1 'polypeptide(L)'
;IYVILGPSGSGKSTMLNMLGGLDSLDSGSITVDGKEISKLKSGELTKYRRSDVGFVFQFYNLIPDLTVKENIQVVSDIAKEPLPLDEVMQAVDIGKYKDRFPNELSGGQQQRVAIARAIIKNPKLLLCDELTGALDSKTSKNVLKFVEKVNAQFGTTVAIITHNEMIAGMADGVIRIKDGKVVANKVNETKIPADKLEL
;
A
#
# COMPACT_ATOMS: atom_id res chain seq x y z
N ILE A 1 7.96 6.97 3.07
CA ILE A 1 6.50 6.87 3.28
C ILE A 1 5.88 8.25 3.13
N TYR A 2 4.84 8.37 2.28
CA TYR A 2 3.99 9.56 2.16
C TYR A 2 2.60 9.27 2.68
N VAL A 3 2.00 10.23 3.40
CA VAL A 3 0.60 10.15 3.84
C VAL A 3 -0.22 11.22 3.11
N ILE A 4 -1.31 10.79 2.50
CA ILE A 4 -2.24 11.64 1.75
C ILE A 4 -3.52 11.77 2.57
N LEU A 5 -3.74 12.97 3.10
CA LEU A 5 -4.86 13.31 3.99
C LEU A 5 -5.93 14.12 3.27
N GLY A 6 -7.14 13.96 3.73
CA GLY A 6 -8.28 14.79 3.30
C GLY A 6 -9.62 14.16 3.68
N PRO A 7 -10.70 14.93 3.69
CA PRO A 7 -12.04 14.43 3.98
C PRO A 7 -12.50 13.41 2.93
N SER A 8 -13.57 12.67 3.25
CA SER A 8 -14.22 11.79 2.26
C SER A 8 -14.65 12.60 1.04
N GLY A 9 -14.50 12.04 -0.16
CA GLY A 9 -14.85 12.71 -1.42
C GLY A 9 -13.86 13.80 -1.89
N SER A 10 -12.75 14.03 -1.20
CA SER A 10 -11.77 15.06 -1.60
C SER A 10 -10.92 14.74 -2.82
N GLY A 11 -11.03 13.52 -3.39
CA GLY A 11 -10.27 13.10 -4.57
C GLY A 11 -9.04 12.22 -4.27
N LYS A 12 -8.83 11.76 -3.03
CA LYS A 12 -7.67 10.92 -2.64
C LYS A 12 -7.60 9.61 -3.42
N SER A 13 -8.70 8.86 -3.46
CA SER A 13 -8.75 7.57 -4.19
C SER A 13 -8.62 7.77 -5.70
N THR A 14 -9.13 8.88 -6.25
CA THR A 14 -8.91 9.26 -7.65
C THR A 14 -7.42 9.47 -7.92
N MET A 15 -6.74 10.22 -7.06
CA MET A 15 -5.28 10.41 -7.16
C MET A 15 -4.54 9.06 -7.07
N LEU A 16 -4.94 8.18 -6.15
CA LEU A 16 -4.35 6.84 -6.03
C LEU A 16 -4.53 6.02 -7.30
N ASN A 17 -5.73 6.05 -7.89
CA ASN A 17 -6.01 5.36 -9.14
C ASN A 17 -5.15 5.87 -10.31
N MET A 18 -4.94 7.18 -10.40
CA MET A 18 -4.05 7.78 -11.39
C MET A 18 -2.59 7.36 -11.18
N LEU A 19 -2.09 7.43 -9.93
CA LEU A 19 -0.73 6.97 -9.57
C LEU A 19 -0.54 5.49 -9.87
N GLY A 20 -1.57 4.69 -9.67
CA GLY A 20 -1.58 3.26 -9.94
C GLY A 20 -1.81 2.89 -11.40
N GLY A 21 -2.07 3.85 -12.29
CA GLY A 21 -2.38 3.59 -13.69
C GLY A 21 -3.71 2.84 -13.89
N LEU A 22 -4.66 3.00 -12.96
CA LEU A 22 -6.03 2.48 -13.07
C LEU A 22 -6.95 3.49 -13.76
N ASP A 23 -6.58 4.76 -13.71
CA ASP A 23 -7.31 5.86 -14.35
C ASP A 23 -6.35 6.75 -15.13
N SER A 24 -6.86 7.52 -16.10
CA SER A 24 -6.09 8.41 -16.97
C SER A 24 -6.15 9.86 -16.47
N LEU A 25 -5.13 10.64 -16.84
CA LEU A 25 -5.13 12.10 -16.65
C LEU A 25 -5.83 12.79 -17.82
N ASP A 26 -6.58 13.82 -17.52
CA ASP A 26 -7.06 14.77 -18.54
C ASP A 26 -5.91 15.69 -19.00
N SER A 27 -5.01 16.05 -18.08
CA SER A 27 -3.84 16.89 -18.36
C SER A 27 -2.75 16.72 -17.29
N GLY A 28 -1.54 17.17 -17.61
CA GLY A 28 -0.38 17.05 -16.74
C GLY A 28 0.42 15.76 -16.97
N SER A 29 1.27 15.40 -16.01
CA SER A 29 2.12 14.22 -16.08
C SER A 29 2.32 13.55 -14.74
N ILE A 30 2.49 12.23 -14.74
CA ILE A 30 2.89 11.44 -13.58
C ILE A 30 4.17 10.68 -13.95
N THR A 31 5.19 10.83 -13.10
CA THR A 31 6.45 10.10 -13.24
C THR A 31 6.69 9.25 -12.00
N VAL A 32 6.93 7.95 -12.20
CA VAL A 32 7.24 6.99 -11.14
C VAL A 32 8.55 6.30 -11.48
N ASP A 33 9.51 6.37 -10.57
CA ASP A 33 10.88 5.82 -10.75
C ASP A 33 11.52 6.23 -12.10
N GLY A 34 11.40 7.52 -12.44
CA GLY A 34 11.93 8.09 -13.70
C GLY A 34 11.11 7.80 -14.96
N LYS A 35 10.05 6.99 -14.87
CA LYS A 35 9.20 6.62 -16.00
C LYS A 35 7.91 7.45 -16.01
N GLU A 36 7.64 8.18 -17.09
CA GLU A 36 6.40 8.90 -17.26
C GLU A 36 5.26 7.93 -17.60
N ILE A 37 4.35 7.71 -16.65
CA ILE A 37 3.26 6.73 -16.80
C ILE A 37 2.01 7.33 -17.49
N SER A 38 1.86 8.64 -17.47
CA SER A 38 0.72 9.35 -18.08
C SER A 38 0.62 9.18 -19.60
N LYS A 39 1.72 8.83 -20.27
CA LYS A 39 1.77 8.59 -21.72
C LYS A 39 1.67 7.11 -22.10
N LEU A 40 1.60 6.21 -21.14
CA LEU A 40 1.55 4.78 -21.39
C LEU A 40 0.20 4.35 -21.97
N LYS A 41 0.24 3.47 -22.95
CA LYS A 41 -0.95 2.81 -23.52
C LYS A 41 -1.46 1.72 -22.57
N SER A 42 -2.69 1.27 -22.76
CA SER A 42 -3.35 0.27 -21.89
C SER A 42 -2.50 -0.97 -21.62
N GLY A 43 -1.86 -1.55 -22.65
CA GLY A 43 -0.97 -2.71 -22.47
C GLY A 43 0.31 -2.42 -21.67
N GLU A 44 0.82 -1.19 -21.74
CA GLU A 44 1.99 -0.74 -20.97
C GLU A 44 1.60 -0.43 -19.53
N LEU A 45 0.40 0.16 -19.29
CA LEU A 45 -0.16 0.35 -17.95
C LEU A 45 -0.42 -1.01 -17.26
N THR A 46 -0.83 -2.03 -18.02
CA THR A 46 -0.95 -3.39 -17.47
C THR A 46 0.40 -3.94 -17.02
N LYS A 47 1.48 -3.73 -17.78
CA LYS A 47 2.84 -4.11 -17.37
C LYS A 47 3.29 -3.31 -16.15
N TYR A 48 3.03 -1.99 -16.13
CA TYR A 48 3.33 -1.12 -14.99
C TYR A 48 2.64 -1.62 -13.70
N ARG A 49 1.34 -1.90 -13.73
CA ARG A 49 0.61 -2.46 -12.57
C ARG A 49 1.12 -3.83 -12.16
N ARG A 50 1.56 -4.64 -13.13
CA ARG A 50 2.06 -5.99 -12.86
C ARG A 50 3.40 -5.97 -12.12
N SER A 51 4.32 -5.05 -12.47
CA SER A 51 5.69 -5.01 -11.93
C SER A 51 5.92 -3.90 -10.90
N ASP A 52 5.45 -2.67 -11.19
CA ASP A 52 5.96 -1.49 -10.50
C ASP A 52 5.07 -1.00 -9.35
N VAL A 53 3.78 -1.42 -9.32
CA VAL A 53 2.81 -0.94 -8.32
C VAL A 53 2.18 -2.08 -7.53
N GLY A 54 2.24 -1.99 -6.21
CA GLY A 54 1.45 -2.79 -5.27
C GLY A 54 0.22 -2.01 -4.80
N PHE A 55 -0.92 -2.69 -4.65
CA PHE A 55 -2.14 -2.11 -4.10
C PHE A 55 -2.54 -2.84 -2.83
N VAL A 56 -2.89 -2.09 -1.79
CA VAL A 56 -3.51 -2.58 -0.57
C VAL A 56 -4.78 -1.76 -0.33
N PHE A 57 -5.92 -2.43 -0.34
CA PHE A 57 -7.24 -1.82 -0.18
C PHE A 57 -7.77 -2.00 1.24
N GLN A 58 -8.74 -1.18 1.63
CA GLN A 58 -9.43 -1.25 2.91
C GLN A 58 -10.09 -2.62 3.16
N PHE A 59 -10.70 -3.20 2.14
CA PHE A 59 -11.26 -4.56 2.17
C PHE A 59 -10.26 -5.51 1.53
N TYR A 60 -9.40 -6.06 2.24
CA TYR A 60 -8.24 -6.94 1.96
C TYR A 60 -8.19 -7.60 0.56
N ASN A 61 -9.34 -7.85 -0.08
CA ASN A 61 -9.52 -8.45 -1.41
C ASN A 61 -8.74 -9.77 -1.58
N LEU A 62 -8.65 -10.57 -0.51
CA LEU A 62 -8.06 -11.90 -0.56
C LEU A 62 -8.98 -12.85 -1.33
N ILE A 63 -8.36 -13.82 -1.99
CA ILE A 63 -9.10 -14.90 -2.67
C ILE A 63 -9.50 -15.91 -1.58
N PRO A 64 -10.82 -16.07 -1.30
CA PRO A 64 -11.28 -16.82 -0.14
C PRO A 64 -10.94 -18.31 -0.19
N ASP A 65 -10.87 -18.88 -1.39
CA ASP A 65 -10.60 -20.31 -1.63
C ASP A 65 -9.10 -20.64 -1.73
N LEU A 66 -8.22 -19.66 -1.52
CA LEU A 66 -6.78 -19.84 -1.46
C LEU A 66 -6.26 -19.59 -0.04
N THR A 67 -5.32 -20.43 0.37
CA THR A 67 -4.58 -20.26 1.63
C THR A 67 -3.77 -18.94 1.62
N VAL A 68 -3.25 -18.53 2.77
CA VAL A 68 -2.35 -17.38 2.90
C VAL A 68 -1.18 -17.48 1.92
N LYS A 69 -0.51 -18.65 1.89
CA LYS A 69 0.60 -18.89 0.98
C LYS A 69 0.18 -18.75 -0.48
N GLU A 70 -0.91 -19.37 -0.87
CA GLU A 70 -1.41 -19.35 -2.24
C GLU A 70 -1.88 -17.95 -2.68
N ASN A 71 -2.50 -17.17 -1.78
CA ASN A 71 -2.85 -15.77 -2.05
C ASN A 71 -1.64 -14.90 -2.41
N ILE A 72 -0.47 -15.20 -1.84
CA ILE A 72 0.77 -14.49 -2.16
C ILE A 72 1.43 -15.11 -3.40
N GLN A 73 1.46 -16.43 -3.47
CA GLN A 73 2.11 -17.18 -4.54
C GLN A 73 1.54 -16.87 -5.92
N VAL A 74 0.22 -16.73 -6.06
CA VAL A 74 -0.42 -16.41 -7.34
C VAL A 74 0.09 -15.09 -7.95
N VAL A 75 0.50 -14.13 -7.12
CA VAL A 75 1.10 -12.88 -7.58
C VAL A 75 2.60 -13.05 -7.83
N SER A 76 3.29 -13.85 -7.03
CA SER A 76 4.69 -14.21 -7.25
C SER A 76 4.90 -14.88 -8.60
N ASP A 77 4.02 -15.81 -8.98
CA ASP A 77 4.13 -16.59 -10.22
C ASP A 77 4.01 -15.73 -11.49
N ILE A 78 3.33 -14.60 -11.41
CA ILE A 78 3.20 -13.67 -12.55
C ILE A 78 4.17 -12.50 -12.49
N ALA A 79 4.91 -12.33 -11.40
CA ALA A 79 5.89 -11.26 -11.25
C ALA A 79 7.16 -11.55 -12.08
N LYS A 80 7.84 -10.48 -12.51
CA LYS A 80 9.09 -10.61 -13.28
C LYS A 80 10.27 -10.99 -12.39
N GLU A 81 10.38 -10.34 -11.25
CA GLU A 81 11.48 -10.49 -10.27
C GLU A 81 10.88 -10.49 -8.85
N PRO A 82 10.16 -11.58 -8.47
CA PRO A 82 9.52 -11.62 -7.16
C PRO A 82 10.54 -11.71 -6.02
N LEU A 83 10.16 -11.13 -4.89
CA LEU A 83 10.91 -11.32 -3.65
C LEU A 83 10.77 -12.78 -3.16
N PRO A 84 11.72 -13.29 -2.37
CA PRO A 84 11.59 -14.61 -1.75
C PRO A 84 10.34 -14.68 -0.86
N LEU A 85 9.46 -15.67 -1.11
CA LEU A 85 8.17 -15.81 -0.43
C LEU A 85 8.30 -15.86 1.10
N ASP A 86 9.25 -16.65 1.60
CA ASP A 86 9.48 -16.82 3.04
C ASP A 86 9.95 -15.51 3.68
N GLU A 87 10.79 -14.74 3.01
CA GLU A 87 11.26 -13.43 3.47
C GLU A 87 10.09 -12.44 3.60
N VAL A 88 9.22 -12.39 2.59
CA VAL A 88 8.02 -11.54 2.61
C VAL A 88 7.07 -11.95 3.74
N MET A 89 6.79 -13.26 3.89
CA MET A 89 5.93 -13.76 4.96
C MET A 89 6.50 -13.46 6.36
N GLN A 90 7.83 -13.55 6.51
CA GLN A 90 8.53 -13.21 7.75
C GLN A 90 8.49 -11.70 8.03
N ALA A 91 8.65 -10.85 6.99
CA ALA A 91 8.62 -9.41 7.12
C ALA A 91 7.32 -8.91 7.76
N VAL A 92 6.17 -9.52 7.41
CA VAL A 92 4.85 -9.16 7.93
C VAL A 92 4.31 -10.15 8.98
N ASP A 93 5.13 -11.05 9.51
CA ASP A 93 4.81 -12.02 10.58
C ASP A 93 3.52 -12.83 10.31
N ILE A 94 3.43 -13.46 9.14
CA ILE A 94 2.30 -14.31 8.76
C ILE A 94 2.70 -15.75 8.42
N GLY A 95 3.97 -16.11 8.50
CA GLY A 95 4.48 -17.45 8.12
C GLY A 95 3.79 -18.60 8.86
N LYS A 96 3.44 -18.41 10.13
CA LYS A 96 2.71 -19.41 10.95
C LYS A 96 1.27 -19.67 10.51
N TYR A 97 0.73 -18.79 9.65
CA TYR A 97 -0.63 -18.92 9.11
C TYR A 97 -0.67 -19.34 7.64
N LYS A 98 0.46 -19.74 7.06
CA LYS A 98 0.63 -19.99 5.62
C LYS A 98 -0.40 -20.93 5.00
N ASP A 99 -0.84 -21.92 5.77
CA ASP A 99 -1.77 -22.96 5.33
C ASP A 99 -3.24 -22.68 5.73
N ARG A 100 -3.52 -21.50 6.35
CA ARG A 100 -4.87 -21.08 6.70
C ARG A 100 -5.54 -20.34 5.56
N PHE A 101 -6.87 -20.40 5.55
CA PHE A 101 -7.72 -19.63 4.65
C PHE A 101 -8.05 -18.23 5.22
N PRO A 102 -8.41 -17.25 4.39
CA PRO A 102 -8.74 -15.89 4.84
C PRO A 102 -9.79 -15.81 5.95
N ASN A 103 -10.83 -16.66 5.91
CA ASN A 103 -11.90 -16.70 6.90
C ASN A 103 -11.45 -17.17 8.29
N GLU A 104 -10.27 -17.78 8.40
CA GLU A 104 -9.66 -18.23 9.65
C GLU A 104 -8.76 -17.16 10.29
N LEU A 105 -8.64 -15.99 9.66
CA LEU A 105 -7.75 -14.91 10.05
C LEU A 105 -8.51 -13.72 10.65
N SER A 106 -7.90 -13.06 11.64
CA SER A 106 -8.36 -11.74 12.08
C SER A 106 -8.16 -10.68 10.99
N GLY A 107 -8.90 -9.56 11.06
CA GLY A 107 -8.76 -8.47 10.10
C GLY A 107 -7.34 -7.96 9.94
N GLY A 108 -6.60 -7.79 11.04
CA GLY A 108 -5.18 -7.39 10.98
C GLY A 108 -4.27 -8.44 10.35
N GLN A 109 -4.58 -9.74 10.51
CA GLN A 109 -3.87 -10.81 9.81
C GLN A 109 -4.17 -10.79 8.32
N GLN A 110 -5.44 -10.63 7.93
CA GLN A 110 -5.83 -10.48 6.52
C GLN A 110 -5.16 -9.27 5.87
N GLN A 111 -5.08 -8.14 6.58
CA GLN A 111 -4.38 -6.95 6.09
C GLN A 111 -2.90 -7.21 5.85
N ARG A 112 -2.23 -7.95 6.73
CA ARG A 112 -0.83 -8.35 6.56
C ARG A 112 -0.63 -9.28 5.36
N VAL A 113 -1.57 -10.20 5.11
CA VAL A 113 -1.56 -11.01 3.88
C VAL A 113 -1.73 -10.14 2.64
N ALA A 114 -2.63 -9.17 2.66
CA ALA A 114 -2.82 -8.23 1.55
C ALA A 114 -1.55 -7.39 1.27
N ILE A 115 -0.84 -6.94 2.32
CA ILE A 115 0.45 -6.26 2.19
C ILE A 115 1.49 -7.21 1.58
N ALA A 116 1.63 -8.43 2.10
CA ALA A 116 2.56 -9.43 1.57
C ALA A 116 2.32 -9.71 0.08
N ARG A 117 1.05 -9.91 -0.28
CA ARG A 117 0.63 -10.11 -1.67
C ARG A 117 0.97 -8.91 -2.58
N ALA A 118 0.86 -7.69 -2.05
CA ALA A 118 1.17 -6.49 -2.81
C ALA A 118 2.68 -6.29 -3.03
N ILE A 119 3.52 -6.66 -2.03
CA ILE A 119 4.97 -6.44 -2.09
C ILE A 119 5.76 -7.59 -2.70
N ILE A 120 5.19 -8.81 -2.80
CA ILE A 120 5.91 -10.00 -3.31
C ILE A 120 6.49 -9.78 -4.71
N LYS A 121 5.87 -8.97 -5.53
CA LYS A 121 6.34 -8.63 -6.87
C LYS A 121 7.44 -7.56 -6.91
N ASN A 122 7.97 -7.15 -5.73
CA ASN A 122 9.02 -6.15 -5.58
C ASN A 122 8.68 -4.78 -6.22
N PRO A 123 7.53 -4.18 -5.86
CA PRO A 123 7.06 -2.97 -6.51
C PRO A 123 7.89 -1.75 -6.11
N LYS A 124 7.98 -0.76 -7.02
CA LYS A 124 8.58 0.56 -6.74
C LYS A 124 7.68 1.43 -5.86
N LEU A 125 6.36 1.24 -6.02
CA LEU A 125 5.34 2.02 -5.34
C LEU A 125 4.28 1.11 -4.71
N LEU A 126 4.05 1.23 -3.41
CA LEU A 126 2.96 0.60 -2.68
C LEU A 126 1.89 1.64 -2.37
N LEU A 127 0.71 1.46 -2.92
CA LEU A 127 -0.45 2.31 -2.75
C LEU A 127 -1.42 1.68 -1.74
N CYS A 128 -1.66 2.36 -0.63
CA CYS A 128 -2.51 1.88 0.47
C CYS A 128 -3.73 2.79 0.61
N ASP A 129 -4.92 2.25 0.37
CA ASP A 129 -6.18 2.97 0.55
C ASP A 129 -6.83 2.56 1.87
N GLU A 130 -6.95 3.52 2.82
CA GLU A 130 -7.58 3.36 4.14
C GLU A 130 -7.13 2.10 4.90
N LEU A 131 -5.80 1.89 4.95
CA LEU A 131 -5.14 0.67 5.43
C LEU A 131 -5.60 0.21 6.82
N THR A 132 -6.05 1.13 7.67
CA THR A 132 -6.43 0.89 9.07
C THR A 132 -7.90 1.14 9.36
N GLY A 133 -8.69 1.52 8.36
CA GLY A 133 -10.06 2.01 8.56
C GLY A 133 -11.04 0.98 9.16
N ALA A 134 -10.74 -0.32 9.07
CA ALA A 134 -11.56 -1.40 9.62
C ALA A 134 -10.94 -2.08 10.85
N LEU A 135 -9.87 -1.49 11.43
CA LEU A 135 -9.09 -2.10 12.50
C LEU A 135 -9.16 -1.28 13.79
N ASP A 136 -9.05 -1.94 14.94
CA ASP A 136 -8.85 -1.28 16.24
C ASP A 136 -7.48 -0.61 16.30
N SER A 137 -7.28 0.34 17.23
CA SER A 137 -6.06 1.13 17.37
C SER A 137 -4.81 0.28 17.56
N LYS A 138 -4.86 -0.80 18.35
CA LYS A 138 -3.72 -1.68 18.60
C LYS A 138 -3.33 -2.45 17.34
N THR A 139 -4.31 -2.98 16.63
CA THR A 139 -4.10 -3.70 15.39
C THR A 139 -3.60 -2.75 14.29
N SER A 140 -4.13 -1.52 14.23
CA SER A 140 -3.70 -0.47 13.30
C SER A 140 -2.23 -0.13 13.47
N LYS A 141 -1.75 0.09 14.71
CA LYS A 141 -0.33 0.32 15.01
C LYS A 141 0.55 -0.83 14.51
N ASN A 142 0.12 -2.07 14.76
CA ASN A 142 0.86 -3.24 14.30
C ASN A 142 0.96 -3.30 12.75
N VAL A 143 -0.13 -3.04 12.05
CA VAL A 143 -0.14 -3.02 10.58
C VAL A 143 0.77 -1.91 10.05
N LEU A 144 0.70 -0.70 10.59
CA LEU A 144 1.57 0.41 10.21
C LEU A 144 3.05 0.11 10.46
N LYS A 145 3.37 -0.56 11.57
CA LYS A 145 4.74 -1.03 11.86
C LYS A 145 5.25 -2.01 10.80
N PHE A 146 4.40 -2.88 10.27
CA PHE A 146 4.78 -3.75 9.16
C PHE A 146 5.02 -2.96 7.87
N VAL A 147 4.24 -1.90 7.62
CA VAL A 147 4.47 -0.99 6.48
C VAL A 147 5.81 -0.27 6.61
N GLU A 148 6.17 0.24 7.80
CA GLU A 148 7.50 0.81 8.05
C GLU A 148 8.61 -0.21 7.77
N LYS A 149 8.46 -1.44 8.26
CA LYS A 149 9.42 -2.52 8.05
C LYS A 149 9.59 -2.85 6.56
N VAL A 150 8.49 -2.96 5.83
CA VAL A 150 8.48 -3.21 4.38
C VAL A 150 9.20 -2.08 3.63
N ASN A 151 8.89 -0.82 3.94
CA ASN A 151 9.55 0.33 3.33
C ASN A 151 11.07 0.32 3.61
N ALA A 152 11.49 0.05 4.85
CA ALA A 152 12.90 0.03 5.23
C ALA A 152 13.66 -1.17 4.62
N GLN A 153 13.04 -2.35 4.58
CA GLN A 153 13.70 -3.59 4.16
C GLN A 153 13.79 -3.71 2.63
N PHE A 154 12.73 -3.33 1.91
CA PHE A 154 12.64 -3.52 0.46
C PHE A 154 12.83 -2.23 -0.34
N GLY A 155 12.94 -1.07 0.30
CA GLY A 155 13.11 0.22 -0.38
C GLY A 155 11.89 0.70 -1.17
N THR A 156 10.75 0.02 -1.04
CA THR A 156 9.51 0.37 -1.74
C THR A 156 8.97 1.71 -1.23
N THR A 157 8.70 2.65 -2.12
CA THR A 157 8.00 3.89 -1.76
C THR A 157 6.55 3.57 -1.38
N VAL A 158 6.09 4.08 -0.25
CA VAL A 158 4.73 3.82 0.24
C VAL A 158 3.92 5.11 0.25
N ALA A 159 2.73 5.09 -0.34
CA ALA A 159 1.73 6.16 -0.24
C ALA A 159 0.50 5.62 0.50
N ILE A 160 0.17 6.22 1.64
CA ILE A 160 -0.98 5.84 2.47
C ILE A 160 -2.04 6.92 2.34
N ILE A 161 -3.20 6.57 1.82
CA ILE A 161 -4.39 7.41 1.85
C ILE A 161 -5.16 7.12 3.13
N THR A 162 -5.49 8.18 3.86
CA THR A 162 -6.30 8.06 5.08
C THR A 162 -6.95 9.38 5.45
N HIS A 163 -7.97 9.32 6.29
CA HIS A 163 -8.55 10.48 6.96
C HIS A 163 -8.04 10.62 8.41
N ASN A 164 -7.24 9.65 8.91
CA ASN A 164 -6.68 9.69 10.25
C ASN A 164 -5.40 10.54 10.29
N GLU A 165 -5.51 11.73 10.87
CA GLU A 165 -4.42 12.71 11.01
C GLU A 165 -3.22 12.17 11.81
N MET A 166 -3.43 11.25 12.73
CA MET A 166 -2.36 10.72 13.59
C MET A 166 -1.33 9.92 12.81
N ILE A 167 -1.73 9.31 11.68
CA ILE A 167 -0.83 8.54 10.81
C ILE A 167 0.21 9.45 10.14
N ALA A 168 -0.11 10.73 9.96
CA ALA A 168 0.83 11.70 9.38
C ALA A 168 2.18 11.77 10.12
N GLY A 169 2.19 11.49 11.42
CA GLY A 169 3.40 11.55 12.24
C GLY A 169 4.49 10.56 11.83
N MET A 170 4.14 9.41 11.21
CA MET A 170 5.13 8.42 10.76
C MET A 170 5.69 8.67 9.36
N ALA A 171 5.12 9.59 8.60
CA ALA A 171 5.47 9.82 7.21
C ALA A 171 6.74 10.66 7.05
N ASP A 172 7.45 10.46 5.95
CA ASP A 172 8.49 11.39 5.48
C ASP A 172 7.86 12.68 4.93
N GLY A 173 6.70 12.57 4.31
CA GLY A 173 5.96 13.71 3.79
C GLY A 173 4.45 13.54 3.87
N VAL A 174 3.75 14.67 3.96
CA VAL A 174 2.29 14.74 4.11
C VAL A 174 1.70 15.63 3.03
N ILE A 175 0.79 15.08 2.26
CA ILE A 175 0.03 15.79 1.23
C ILE A 175 -1.42 15.94 1.73
N ARG A 176 -1.96 17.15 1.70
CA ARG A 176 -3.36 17.39 2.04
C ARG A 176 -4.17 17.74 0.80
N ILE A 177 -5.27 17.02 0.63
CA ILE A 177 -6.20 17.24 -0.49
C ILE A 177 -7.53 17.71 0.07
N LYS A 178 -8.06 18.77 -0.55
CA LYS A 178 -9.39 19.30 -0.28
C LYS A 178 -10.03 19.72 -1.61
N ASP A 179 -11.27 19.29 -1.85
CA ASP A 179 -12.06 19.66 -3.04
C ASP A 179 -11.27 19.45 -4.37
N GLY A 180 -10.60 18.31 -4.49
CA GLY A 180 -9.81 17.93 -5.67
C GLY A 180 -8.48 18.68 -5.83
N LYS A 181 -8.05 19.48 -4.85
CA LYS A 181 -6.83 20.29 -4.92
C LYS A 181 -5.85 19.94 -3.80
N VAL A 182 -4.56 19.95 -4.11
CA VAL A 182 -3.51 19.88 -3.09
C VAL A 182 -3.44 21.23 -2.39
N VAL A 183 -3.79 21.26 -1.10
CA VAL A 183 -3.80 22.47 -0.26
C VAL A 183 -2.55 22.57 0.63
N ALA A 184 -1.84 21.48 0.84
CA ALA A 184 -0.55 21.47 1.52
C ALA A 184 0.29 20.29 1.07
N ASN A 185 1.61 20.49 1.01
CA ASN A 185 2.63 19.46 0.82
C ASN A 185 3.79 19.80 1.77
N LYS A 186 3.99 18.96 2.79
CA LYS A 186 4.99 19.21 3.85
C LYS A 186 5.87 17.99 4.02
N VAL A 187 7.15 18.21 4.24
CA VAL A 187 8.11 17.20 4.67
C VAL A 187 8.20 17.25 6.20
N ASN A 188 8.15 16.12 6.85
CA ASN A 188 8.35 16.03 8.30
C ASN A 188 9.86 16.04 8.61
N GLU A 189 10.30 16.93 9.47
CA GLU A 189 11.69 16.99 9.95
C GLU A 189 12.01 15.81 10.86
N THR A 190 11.02 15.33 11.62
CA THR A 190 11.12 14.19 12.54
C THR A 190 9.93 13.26 12.34
N LYS A 191 10.18 11.95 12.42
CA LYS A 191 9.13 10.93 12.31
C LYS A 191 8.85 10.28 13.66
N ILE A 192 7.59 9.97 13.89
CA ILE A 192 7.13 9.20 15.04
C ILE A 192 7.01 7.73 14.60
N PRO A 193 7.73 6.78 15.23
CA PRO A 193 7.55 5.36 14.93
C PRO A 193 6.09 4.93 15.03
N ALA A 194 5.64 4.01 14.19
CA ALA A 194 4.23 3.60 14.12
C ALA A 194 3.69 3.06 15.46
N ASP A 195 4.51 2.42 16.28
CA ASP A 195 4.14 1.90 17.59
C ASP A 195 3.89 3.00 18.64
N LYS A 196 4.41 4.22 18.41
CA LYS A 196 4.24 5.39 19.29
C LYS A 196 3.14 6.35 18.85
N LEU A 197 2.48 6.08 17.70
CA LEU A 197 1.34 6.88 17.27
C LEU A 197 0.18 6.76 18.26
N GLU A 198 -0.56 7.83 18.47
CA GLU A 198 -1.80 7.84 19.26
C GLU A 198 -2.99 7.69 18.30
N LEU A 199 -3.35 6.43 17.94
CA LEU A 199 -4.42 6.12 17.00
C LEU A 199 -5.75 5.88 17.68
#